data_b20c1675d6e518e1bee598ac1bc8dfc1
#
_entry.id   b20c1675d6e518e1bee598ac1bc8dfc1
#
_cell.length_a   1.000
_cell.length_b   1.000
_cell.length_c   1.000
_cell.angle_alpha   90.00
_cell.angle_beta   90.00
_cell.angle_gamma   90.00
#
_symmetry.space_group_name_H-M   'P 1'
#
loop_
_entity.id
_entity.type
_entity.pdbx_description
1 polymer ?
#
loop_
_entity_poly.entity_id
_entity_poly.type
_entity_poly.pdbx_seq_one_letter_code
_entity_poly.pdbx_strand_id
1 'polypeptide(L)'
;SLMATYSSGGGTQKYLPFAPRGVWTFSPLGYMIGGLPTRYSFDLFLAPGRVLRIERIDWRPVPVAPAERTEHERIVTYMMRRVDPAWRWTGPGIPDVKPPYTNLFVGESRRIWVLLHQEAQQNAPDLEDTDEAGADPQLTWTEPVAFDVFEPDGRYLGMVRAPKGFSTRPSPVIRGDTVWAVVHGALDVPFVNRFVIRRD
;
A
#
# COMPACT_ATOMS: atom_id res chain seq x y z
N SER A 1 1.33 -16.00 -4.67
CA SER A 1 2.24 -16.03 -3.51
C SER A 1 3.46 -16.87 -3.80
N LEU A 2 4.57 -16.55 -3.13
CA LEU A 2 5.83 -17.29 -3.18
C LEU A 2 5.98 -18.06 -1.88
N MET A 3 6.48 -19.31 -1.96
CA MET A 3 6.57 -20.20 -0.80
C MET A 3 7.98 -20.76 -0.66
N ALA A 4 8.44 -20.93 0.58
CA ALA A 4 9.59 -21.74 0.95
C ALA A 4 9.20 -22.62 2.15
N THR A 5 9.73 -23.84 2.20
CA THR A 5 9.37 -24.84 3.20
C THR A 5 10.55 -25.21 4.08
N TYR A 6 10.29 -25.50 5.36
CA TYR A 6 11.27 -26.08 6.26
C TYR A 6 11.31 -27.60 6.10
N SER A 7 12.44 -28.21 6.44
CA SER A 7 12.60 -29.67 6.42
C SER A 7 11.58 -30.43 7.31
N SER A 8 11.01 -29.77 8.30
CA SER A 8 9.96 -30.31 9.19
C SER A 8 8.52 -30.17 8.64
N GLY A 9 8.35 -29.76 7.38
CA GLY A 9 7.03 -29.54 6.78
C GLY A 9 6.39 -28.18 7.10
N GLY A 10 7.02 -27.35 7.91
CA GLY A 10 6.64 -25.94 8.08
C GLY A 10 7.07 -25.10 6.87
N GLY A 11 6.57 -23.86 6.79
CA GLY A 11 6.94 -23.00 5.67
C GLY A 11 6.71 -21.54 5.93
N THR A 12 7.29 -20.69 5.08
CA THR A 12 6.99 -19.27 4.99
C THR A 12 6.36 -18.94 3.65
N GLN A 13 5.49 -17.97 3.64
CA GLN A 13 4.82 -17.49 2.43
C GLN A 13 5.02 -15.99 2.31
N LYS A 14 5.47 -15.56 1.15
CA LYS A 14 5.54 -14.14 0.79
C LYS A 14 4.58 -13.86 -0.35
N TYR A 15 3.93 -12.73 -0.25
CA TYR A 15 3.13 -12.24 -1.36
C TYR A 15 4.04 -11.69 -2.46
N LEU A 16 3.63 -11.93 -3.69
CA LEU A 16 4.28 -11.33 -4.85
C LEU A 16 4.13 -9.80 -4.76
N PRO A 17 5.23 -9.04 -4.80
CA PRO A 17 5.15 -7.57 -4.85
C PRO A 17 4.26 -7.10 -5.98
N PHE A 18 3.49 -6.06 -5.74
CA PHE A 18 2.53 -5.45 -6.68
C PHE A 18 1.45 -6.40 -7.26
N ALA A 19 1.31 -7.62 -6.76
CA ALA A 19 0.16 -8.44 -7.11
C ALA A 19 -1.12 -7.84 -6.49
N PRO A 20 -2.21 -7.69 -7.26
CA PRO A 20 -3.48 -7.22 -6.73
C PRO A 20 -3.96 -8.10 -5.57
N ARG A 21 -4.35 -7.47 -4.46
CA ARG A 21 -4.91 -8.14 -3.28
C ARG A 21 -6.24 -7.52 -2.91
N GLY A 22 -7.19 -8.36 -2.53
CA GLY A 22 -8.46 -7.89 -2.01
C GLY A 22 -8.25 -7.01 -0.77
N VAL A 23 -8.86 -5.86 -0.77
CA VAL A 23 -8.88 -4.92 0.36
C VAL A 23 -10.31 -4.65 0.78
N TRP A 24 -10.51 -4.43 2.07
CA TRP A 24 -11.83 -4.12 2.60
C TRP A 24 -11.72 -3.29 3.89
N THR A 25 -12.78 -2.55 4.16
CA THR A 25 -12.94 -1.77 5.39
C THR A 25 -14.43 -1.65 5.73
N PHE A 26 -14.73 -1.18 6.94
CA PHE A 26 -16.10 -0.88 7.33
C PHE A 26 -16.34 0.63 7.35
N SER A 27 -17.51 1.01 6.84
CA SER A 27 -18.03 2.35 7.01
C SER A 27 -18.58 2.53 8.43
N PRO A 28 -18.45 3.73 9.04
CA PRO A 28 -19.17 4.07 10.27
C PRO A 28 -20.69 3.91 10.18
N LEU A 29 -21.26 3.80 8.98
CA LEU A 29 -22.66 3.51 8.73
C LEU A 29 -23.02 2.02 8.80
N GLY A 30 -22.05 1.14 9.11
CA GLY A 30 -22.30 -0.30 9.32
C GLY A 30 -22.28 -1.16 8.07
N TYR A 31 -21.89 -0.63 6.91
CA TYR A 31 -21.69 -1.44 5.70
C TYR A 31 -20.20 -1.64 5.35
N MET A 32 -19.92 -2.71 4.63
CA MET A 32 -18.58 -3.04 4.17
C MET A 32 -18.28 -2.32 2.85
N ILE A 33 -17.02 -1.93 2.68
CA ILE A 33 -16.47 -1.44 1.43
C ILE A 33 -15.30 -2.33 1.07
N GLY A 34 -15.21 -2.78 -0.18
CA GLY A 34 -14.11 -3.65 -0.57
C GLY A 34 -13.96 -3.78 -2.08
N GLY A 35 -12.80 -4.26 -2.51
CA GLY A 35 -12.50 -4.50 -3.91
C GLY A 35 -11.22 -5.30 -4.12
N LEU A 36 -11.06 -5.81 -5.34
CA LEU A 36 -9.83 -6.40 -5.82
C LEU A 36 -9.22 -5.44 -6.86
N PRO A 37 -8.07 -4.80 -6.57
CA PRO A 37 -7.52 -3.73 -7.39
C PRO A 37 -6.81 -4.24 -8.67
N THR A 38 -7.48 -5.11 -9.43
CA THR A 38 -7.08 -5.45 -10.81
C THR A 38 -7.43 -4.34 -11.79
N ARG A 39 -8.38 -3.50 -11.42
CA ARG A 39 -8.79 -2.25 -12.05
C ARG A 39 -9.19 -1.26 -10.97
N TYR A 40 -9.30 0.00 -11.29
CA TYR A 40 -9.70 1.02 -10.32
C TYR A 40 -11.22 0.95 -10.07
N SER A 41 -11.64 -0.02 -9.28
CA SER A 41 -13.04 -0.14 -8.82
C SER A 41 -13.11 -0.78 -7.44
N PHE A 42 -14.13 -0.39 -6.66
CA PHE A 42 -14.48 -0.98 -5.38
C PHE A 42 -16.00 -0.88 -5.15
N ASP A 43 -16.50 -1.76 -4.29
CA ASP A 43 -17.92 -1.92 -4.04
C ASP A 43 -18.28 -1.52 -2.61
N LEU A 44 -19.42 -0.82 -2.45
CA LEU A 44 -20.07 -0.52 -1.18
C LEU A 44 -21.24 -1.50 -1.02
N PHE A 45 -21.19 -2.38 -0.04
CA PHE A 45 -22.19 -3.40 0.26
C PHE A 45 -23.22 -2.81 1.24
N LEU A 46 -24.15 -2.00 0.72
CA LEU A 46 -25.04 -1.14 1.51
C LEU A 46 -26.13 -1.93 2.27
N ALA A 47 -26.62 -3.03 1.68
CA ALA A 47 -27.60 -3.93 2.24
C ALA A 47 -27.60 -5.25 1.42
N PRO A 48 -28.26 -6.33 1.88
CA PRO A 48 -28.44 -7.53 1.06
C PRO A 48 -29.03 -7.21 -0.30
N GLY A 49 -28.31 -7.58 -1.37
CA GLY A 49 -28.69 -7.32 -2.76
C GLY A 49 -28.52 -5.88 -3.24
N ARG A 50 -28.04 -4.96 -2.39
CA ARG A 50 -27.81 -3.55 -2.77
C ARG A 50 -26.32 -3.21 -2.69
N VAL A 51 -25.67 -3.20 -3.86
CA VAL A 51 -24.26 -2.85 -4.01
C VAL A 51 -24.15 -1.61 -4.89
N LEU A 52 -23.35 -0.63 -4.43
CA LEU A 52 -22.93 0.51 -5.24
C LEU A 52 -21.47 0.29 -5.66
N ARG A 53 -21.21 0.21 -6.96
CA ARG A 53 -19.86 0.16 -7.51
C ARG A 53 -19.38 1.56 -7.83
N ILE A 54 -18.18 1.88 -7.34
CA ILE A 54 -17.42 3.07 -7.70
C ILE A 54 -16.29 2.63 -8.63
N GLU A 55 -16.19 3.26 -9.78
CA GLU A 55 -15.15 2.97 -10.78
C GLU A 55 -14.57 4.28 -11.32
N ARG A 56 -13.22 4.33 -11.38
CA ARG A 56 -12.51 5.46 -11.98
C ARG A 56 -11.93 5.04 -13.32
N ILE A 57 -12.56 5.48 -14.41
CA ILE A 57 -12.19 5.07 -15.77
C ILE A 57 -11.01 5.86 -16.34
N ASP A 58 -10.73 7.05 -15.82
CA ASP A 58 -9.64 7.94 -16.23
C ASP A 58 -8.31 7.68 -15.49
N TRP A 59 -8.28 6.63 -14.66
CA TRP A 59 -7.07 6.24 -13.96
C TRP A 59 -5.97 5.79 -14.94
N ARG A 60 -4.74 6.25 -14.70
CA ARG A 60 -3.57 5.87 -15.49
C ARG A 60 -2.72 4.85 -14.74
N PRO A 61 -2.33 3.75 -15.41
CA PRO A 61 -1.46 2.75 -14.81
C PRO A 61 -0.14 3.34 -14.35
N VAL A 62 0.30 2.96 -13.15
CA VAL A 62 1.60 3.32 -12.58
C VAL A 62 2.59 2.21 -12.90
N PRO A 63 3.66 2.45 -13.65
CA PRO A 63 4.64 1.42 -13.98
C PRO A 63 5.48 1.05 -12.75
N VAL A 64 5.95 -0.20 -12.73
CA VAL A 64 7.02 -0.63 -11.82
C VAL A 64 8.34 -0.37 -12.53
N ALA A 65 9.18 0.53 -11.98
CA ALA A 65 10.47 0.81 -12.57
C ALA A 65 11.37 -0.45 -12.59
N PRO A 66 12.19 -0.66 -13.65
CA PRO A 66 13.03 -1.87 -13.73
C PRO A 66 13.97 -2.05 -12.53
N ALA A 67 14.55 -0.96 -12.04
CA ALA A 67 15.44 -1.00 -10.87
C ALA A 67 14.66 -1.30 -9.57
N GLU A 68 13.46 -0.72 -9.39
CA GLU A 68 12.54 -1.03 -8.30
C GLU A 68 12.17 -2.53 -8.29
N ARG A 69 11.84 -3.09 -9.46
CA ARG A 69 11.55 -4.51 -9.63
C ARG A 69 12.73 -5.39 -9.20
N THR A 70 13.92 -5.09 -9.72
CA THR A 70 15.14 -5.85 -9.41
C THR A 70 15.41 -5.87 -7.91
N GLU A 71 15.22 -4.74 -7.22
CA GLU A 71 15.41 -4.66 -5.78
C GLU A 71 14.37 -5.51 -5.03
N HIS A 72 13.10 -5.43 -5.40
CA HIS A 72 12.06 -6.28 -4.82
C HIS A 72 12.35 -7.78 -5.03
N GLU A 73 12.79 -8.19 -6.21
CA GLU A 73 13.18 -9.58 -6.50
C GLU A 73 14.34 -10.02 -5.62
N ARG A 74 15.35 -9.17 -5.45
CA ARG A 74 16.51 -9.43 -4.59
C ARG A 74 16.09 -9.63 -3.15
N ILE A 75 15.24 -8.73 -2.60
CA ILE A 75 14.77 -8.79 -1.22
C ILE A 75 13.92 -10.05 -0.99
N VAL A 76 12.96 -10.33 -1.86
CA VAL A 76 12.14 -11.54 -1.74
C VAL A 76 13.01 -12.79 -1.81
N THR A 77 13.95 -12.85 -2.75
CA THR A 77 14.88 -13.98 -2.90
C THR A 77 15.70 -14.19 -1.64
N TYR A 78 16.24 -13.12 -1.07
CA TYR A 78 16.99 -13.16 0.18
C TYR A 78 16.14 -13.73 1.33
N MET A 79 14.93 -13.18 1.53
CA MET A 79 14.03 -13.62 2.60
C MET A 79 13.60 -15.08 2.46
N MET A 80 13.36 -15.55 1.22
CA MET A 80 12.96 -16.93 0.97
C MET A 80 14.14 -17.89 1.18
N ARG A 81 15.36 -17.51 0.80
CA ARG A 81 16.57 -18.32 1.01
C ARG A 81 17.02 -18.42 2.46
N ARG A 82 16.59 -17.52 3.32
CA ARG A 82 16.78 -17.70 4.78
C ARG A 82 16.03 -18.90 5.33
N VAL A 83 14.95 -19.32 4.67
CA VAL A 83 14.12 -20.47 5.04
C VAL A 83 14.55 -21.71 4.26
N ASP A 84 14.77 -21.57 2.96
CA ASP A 84 15.24 -22.61 2.06
C ASP A 84 16.41 -22.09 1.22
N PRO A 85 17.67 -22.42 1.56
CA PRO A 85 18.84 -21.94 0.81
C PRO A 85 18.84 -22.31 -0.68
N ALA A 86 18.13 -23.39 -1.06
CA ALA A 86 18.01 -23.83 -2.45
C ALA A 86 16.87 -23.12 -3.22
N TRP A 87 16.08 -22.29 -2.53
CA TRP A 87 14.93 -21.63 -3.13
C TRP A 87 15.27 -20.87 -4.42
N ARG A 88 14.43 -21.03 -5.42
CA ARG A 88 14.49 -20.32 -6.70
C ARG A 88 13.12 -19.72 -7.00
N TRP A 89 13.15 -18.62 -7.71
CA TRP A 89 11.92 -17.99 -8.19
C TRP A 89 11.27 -18.88 -9.25
N THR A 90 10.14 -19.51 -8.94
CA THR A 90 9.43 -20.46 -9.83
C THR A 90 8.01 -20.01 -10.16
N GLY A 91 7.54 -18.93 -9.56
CA GLY A 91 6.21 -18.35 -9.77
C GLY A 91 6.18 -17.27 -10.86
N PRO A 92 5.04 -16.60 -11.02
CA PRO A 92 4.95 -15.45 -11.91
C PRO A 92 5.92 -14.34 -11.48
N GLY A 93 6.41 -13.59 -12.44
CA GLY A 93 7.24 -12.41 -12.19
C GLY A 93 6.45 -11.28 -11.52
N ILE A 94 7.17 -10.30 -10.99
CA ILE A 94 6.57 -9.04 -10.51
C ILE A 94 5.88 -8.34 -11.70
N PRO A 95 4.61 -7.88 -11.54
CA PRO A 95 3.88 -7.20 -12.61
C PRO A 95 4.62 -5.96 -13.14
N ASP A 96 4.38 -5.61 -14.41
CA ASP A 96 4.93 -4.41 -15.02
C ASP A 96 4.26 -3.13 -14.54
N VAL A 97 3.06 -3.27 -14.01
CA VAL A 97 2.19 -2.17 -13.57
C VAL A 97 1.71 -2.44 -12.16
N LYS A 98 1.74 -1.42 -11.32
CA LYS A 98 1.20 -1.47 -9.97
C LYS A 98 -0.33 -1.51 -10.00
N PRO A 99 -0.98 -2.18 -9.04
CA PRO A 99 -2.42 -2.05 -8.83
C PRO A 99 -2.81 -0.58 -8.64
N PRO A 100 -4.03 -0.16 -8.96
CA PRO A 100 -4.45 1.23 -8.78
C PRO A 100 -4.42 1.69 -7.33
N TYR A 101 -4.67 0.81 -6.38
CA TYR A 101 -4.69 1.15 -4.96
C TYR A 101 -4.28 -0.04 -4.09
N THR A 102 -3.88 0.27 -2.84
CA THR A 102 -3.40 -0.70 -1.86
C THR A 102 -4.33 -0.87 -0.68
N ASN A 103 -5.12 0.15 -0.33
CA ASN A 103 -5.98 0.13 0.84
C ASN A 103 -7.16 1.12 0.71
N LEU A 104 -8.16 0.91 1.58
CA LEU A 104 -9.34 1.74 1.71
C LEU A 104 -9.47 2.18 3.17
N PHE A 105 -9.73 3.46 3.39
CA PHE A 105 -10.04 4.02 4.70
C PHE A 105 -11.37 4.77 4.63
N VAL A 106 -12.06 4.85 5.75
CA VAL A 106 -13.29 5.65 5.86
C VAL A 106 -13.14 6.59 7.04
N GLY A 107 -13.25 7.89 6.78
CA GLY A 107 -13.25 8.91 7.82
C GLY A 107 -14.58 8.99 8.56
N GLU A 108 -14.61 9.70 9.69
CA GLU A 108 -15.85 9.96 10.46
C GLU A 108 -16.89 10.74 9.63
N SER A 109 -16.45 11.57 8.68
CA SER A 109 -17.31 12.24 7.71
C SER A 109 -17.88 11.31 6.63
N ARG A 110 -17.62 10.00 6.74
CA ARG A 110 -18.04 8.92 5.82
C ARG A 110 -17.38 8.95 4.46
N ARG A 111 -16.48 9.90 4.18
CA ARG A 111 -15.68 9.94 2.96
C ARG A 111 -14.78 8.74 2.86
N ILE A 112 -14.67 8.20 1.65
CA ILE A 112 -13.85 7.03 1.33
C ILE A 112 -12.52 7.55 0.80
N TRP A 113 -11.44 7.07 1.42
CA TRP A 113 -10.06 7.43 1.11
C TRP A 113 -9.37 6.21 0.53
N VAL A 114 -9.04 6.28 -0.73
CA VAL A 114 -8.41 5.20 -1.50
C VAL A 114 -6.92 5.45 -1.54
N LEU A 115 -6.13 4.64 -0.84
CA LEU A 115 -4.66 4.75 -0.84
C LEU A 115 -4.12 4.24 -2.18
N LEU A 116 -3.55 5.14 -2.95
CA LEU A 116 -3.06 4.88 -4.30
C LEU A 116 -1.65 4.29 -4.29
N HIS A 117 -1.33 3.46 -5.29
CA HIS A 117 0.04 3.32 -5.72
C HIS A 117 0.50 4.56 -6.49
N GLN A 118 1.75 4.93 -6.29
CA GLN A 118 2.41 6.04 -6.96
C GLN A 118 3.72 5.58 -7.60
N GLU A 119 4.29 6.38 -8.50
CA GLU A 119 5.66 6.17 -8.94
C GLU A 119 6.60 6.24 -7.72
N ALA A 120 7.41 5.19 -7.54
CA ALA A 120 8.35 5.16 -6.44
C ALA A 120 9.57 6.04 -6.73
N GLN A 121 10.14 6.56 -5.67
CA GLN A 121 11.38 7.33 -5.70
C GLN A 121 12.46 6.55 -4.96
N GLN A 122 13.64 6.50 -5.53
CA GLN A 122 14.77 5.88 -4.86
C GLN A 122 15.34 6.86 -3.83
N ASN A 123 15.32 6.46 -2.57
CA ASN A 123 16.02 7.19 -1.52
C ASN A 123 17.52 6.87 -1.60
N ALA A 124 18.37 7.82 -1.22
CA ALA A 124 19.76 7.51 -0.99
C ALA A 124 19.85 6.40 0.10
N PRO A 125 20.71 5.39 -0.06
CA PRO A 125 20.94 4.43 1.01
C PRO A 125 21.42 5.19 2.25
N ASP A 126 20.87 4.87 3.42
CA ASP A 126 21.39 5.39 4.67
C ASP A 126 22.82 4.85 4.83
N LEU A 127 23.79 5.77 4.84
CA LEU A 127 25.22 5.42 4.87
C LEU A 127 25.62 4.70 6.19
N GLU A 128 24.77 4.75 7.20
CA GLU A 128 25.02 4.09 8.49
C GLU A 128 24.69 2.59 8.49
N ASP A 129 23.84 2.11 7.56
CA ASP A 129 23.36 0.72 7.52
C ASP A 129 24.10 -0.19 6.54
N THR A 130 25.07 0.33 5.78
CA THR A 130 25.67 -0.42 4.65
C THR A 130 26.88 -1.27 5.02
N ASP A 131 27.45 -1.15 6.20
CA ASP A 131 28.74 -1.79 6.55
C ASP A 131 28.67 -2.96 7.54
N GLU A 132 27.50 -3.34 8.07
CA GLU A 132 27.40 -4.58 8.83
C GLU A 132 27.25 -5.77 7.87
N ALA A 133 28.32 -6.56 7.77
CA ALA A 133 28.31 -7.83 7.03
C ALA A 133 27.24 -8.76 7.63
N GLY A 134 26.06 -8.82 6.99
CA GLY A 134 24.93 -9.62 7.43
C GLY A 134 23.62 -8.86 7.67
N ALA A 135 23.60 -7.55 7.47
CA ALA A 135 22.36 -6.76 7.56
C ALA A 135 21.33 -7.23 6.53
N ASP A 136 20.07 -7.26 6.93
CA ASP A 136 18.97 -7.60 6.03
C ASP A 136 18.86 -6.54 4.91
N PRO A 137 18.70 -6.94 3.64
CA PRO A 137 18.59 -5.98 2.55
C PRO A 137 17.35 -5.11 2.72
N GLN A 138 17.53 -3.81 2.76
CA GLN A 138 16.46 -2.83 2.88
C GLN A 138 15.93 -2.42 1.50
N LEU A 139 14.65 -2.01 1.48
CA LEU A 139 14.03 -1.45 0.29
C LEU A 139 14.33 0.05 0.22
N THR A 140 15.06 0.47 -0.83
CA THR A 140 15.40 1.88 -1.04
C THR A 140 14.32 2.65 -1.81
N TRP A 141 13.41 1.94 -2.49
CA TRP A 141 12.33 2.54 -3.25
C TRP A 141 11.11 2.79 -2.35
N THR A 142 10.65 4.05 -2.30
CA THR A 142 9.46 4.44 -1.54
C THR A 142 8.48 5.20 -2.41
N GLU A 143 7.19 4.94 -2.19
CA GLU A 143 6.11 5.65 -2.86
C GLU A 143 5.65 6.83 -2.01
N PRO A 144 5.46 8.03 -2.59
CA PRO A 144 4.79 9.12 -1.89
C PRO A 144 3.35 8.71 -1.58
N VAL A 145 2.89 9.03 -0.38
CA VAL A 145 1.54 8.69 0.06
C VAL A 145 0.53 9.65 -0.58
N ALA A 146 -0.42 9.08 -1.32
CA ALA A 146 -1.51 9.82 -1.95
C ALA A 146 -2.83 9.07 -1.83
N PHE A 147 -3.91 9.82 -1.71
CA PHE A 147 -5.27 9.29 -1.62
C PHE A 147 -6.17 9.93 -2.66
N ASP A 148 -7.00 9.14 -3.31
CA ASP A 148 -8.22 9.64 -3.92
C ASP A 148 -9.33 9.68 -2.88
N VAL A 149 -10.13 10.72 -2.90
CA VAL A 149 -11.22 10.90 -1.93
C VAL A 149 -12.56 10.93 -2.63
N PHE A 150 -13.51 10.14 -2.11
CA PHE A 150 -14.87 10.05 -2.62
C PHE A 150 -15.88 10.33 -1.52
N GLU A 151 -17.02 10.92 -1.88
CA GLU A 151 -18.21 10.91 -1.04
C GLU A 151 -18.84 9.50 -1.02
N PRO A 152 -19.70 9.19 -0.03
CA PRO A 152 -20.35 7.88 0.06
C PRO A 152 -21.26 7.52 -1.12
N ASP A 153 -21.67 8.50 -1.91
CA ASP A 153 -22.47 8.32 -3.13
C ASP A 153 -21.62 8.02 -4.37
N GLY A 154 -20.29 8.01 -4.24
CA GLY A 154 -19.34 7.75 -5.31
C GLY A 154 -18.81 8.99 -6.01
N ARG A 155 -19.23 10.20 -5.61
CA ARG A 155 -18.72 11.44 -6.19
C ARG A 155 -17.25 11.64 -5.81
N TYR A 156 -16.40 11.76 -6.82
CA TYR A 156 -14.96 12.03 -6.64
C TYR A 156 -14.74 13.48 -6.17
N LEU A 157 -13.95 13.67 -5.15
CA LEU A 157 -13.62 14.96 -4.56
C LEU A 157 -12.25 15.49 -4.97
N GLY A 158 -11.35 14.60 -5.37
CA GLY A 158 -9.98 14.96 -5.74
C GLY A 158 -8.93 14.08 -5.07
N MET A 159 -7.68 14.35 -5.42
CA MET A 159 -6.51 13.67 -4.85
C MET A 159 -5.94 14.50 -3.70
N VAL A 160 -5.61 13.81 -2.60
CA VAL A 160 -4.88 14.38 -1.45
C VAL A 160 -3.50 13.77 -1.40
N ARG A 161 -2.45 14.60 -1.43
CA ARG A 161 -1.06 14.18 -1.23
C ARG A 161 -0.65 14.41 0.21
N ALA A 162 -0.12 13.37 0.84
CA ALA A 162 0.41 13.48 2.19
C ALA A 162 1.86 14.04 2.17
N PRO A 163 2.30 14.72 3.23
CA PRO A 163 3.68 15.17 3.34
C PRO A 163 4.65 13.99 3.53
N LYS A 164 5.94 14.25 3.29
CA LYS A 164 7.00 13.25 3.53
C LYS A 164 6.98 12.75 4.98
N GLY A 165 7.22 11.46 5.16
CA GLY A 165 7.22 10.82 6.48
C GLY A 165 5.83 10.42 7.00
N PHE A 166 4.75 10.74 6.28
CA PHE A 166 3.40 10.34 6.65
C PHE A 166 3.27 8.80 6.60
N SER A 167 2.85 8.20 7.73
CA SER A 167 2.60 6.77 7.81
C SER A 167 1.12 6.45 7.72
N THR A 168 0.80 5.41 6.97
CA THR A 168 -0.55 4.81 6.93
C THR A 168 -0.70 3.66 7.93
N ARG A 169 0.35 3.39 8.73
CA ARG A 169 0.36 2.37 9.79
C ARG A 169 0.91 2.97 11.09
N PRO A 170 0.09 3.02 12.15
CA PRO A 170 -1.32 2.64 12.21
C PRO A 170 -2.20 3.48 11.27
N SER A 171 -3.43 3.01 11.02
CA SER A 171 -4.39 3.71 10.16
C SER A 171 -4.60 5.16 10.63
N PRO A 172 -4.57 6.14 9.72
CA PRO A 172 -4.81 7.53 10.06
C PRO A 172 -6.25 7.74 10.57
N VAL A 173 -6.43 8.63 11.52
CA VAL A 173 -7.75 9.07 11.98
C VAL A 173 -8.16 10.30 11.16
N ILE A 174 -9.31 10.22 10.49
CA ILE A 174 -9.77 11.25 9.56
C ILE A 174 -11.11 11.80 10.06
N ARG A 175 -11.14 13.12 10.33
CA ARG A 175 -12.34 13.86 10.78
C ARG A 175 -12.51 15.12 9.96
N GLY A 176 -13.49 15.13 9.06
CA GLY A 176 -13.69 16.25 8.13
C GLY A 176 -12.44 16.48 7.28
N ASP A 177 -11.89 17.69 7.36
CA ASP A 177 -10.67 18.09 6.65
C ASP A 177 -9.40 17.97 7.53
N THR A 178 -9.49 17.29 8.68
CA THR A 178 -8.36 17.05 9.58
C THR A 178 -7.97 15.59 9.62
N VAL A 179 -6.66 15.33 9.54
CA VAL A 179 -6.08 13.98 9.57
C VAL A 179 -5.03 13.91 10.68
N TRP A 180 -5.12 12.90 11.55
CA TRP A 180 -4.07 12.57 12.51
C TRP A 180 -3.40 11.28 12.02
N ALA A 181 -2.09 11.34 11.90
CA ALA A 181 -1.29 10.19 11.46
C ALA A 181 0.06 10.18 12.17
N VAL A 182 0.66 9.01 12.19
CA VAL A 182 2.04 8.86 12.65
C VAL A 182 2.97 9.41 11.57
N VAL A 183 3.98 10.13 12.02
CA VAL A 183 5.11 10.61 11.21
C VAL A 183 6.39 10.12 11.87
N HIS A 184 7.34 9.67 11.10
CA HIS A 184 8.66 9.31 11.57
C HIS A 184 9.62 10.48 11.37
N GLY A 185 10.27 10.89 12.45
CA GLY A 185 11.31 11.93 12.43
C GLY A 185 12.64 11.42 11.86
N ALA A 186 13.65 12.30 11.83
CA ALA A 186 14.98 11.98 11.30
C ALA A 186 15.70 10.82 12.02
N LEU A 187 15.34 10.54 13.27
CA LEU A 187 15.86 9.42 14.08
C LEU A 187 14.87 8.25 14.14
N ASP A 188 13.98 8.13 13.18
CA ASP A 188 12.89 7.15 13.11
C ASP A 188 11.99 7.12 14.36
N VAL A 189 11.98 8.19 15.17
CA VAL A 189 11.11 8.32 16.33
C VAL A 189 9.69 8.63 15.85
N PRO A 190 8.69 7.78 16.16
CA PRO A 190 7.32 8.00 15.75
C PRO A 190 6.64 9.07 16.64
N PHE A 191 5.90 9.97 16.04
CA PHE A 191 5.03 10.92 16.73
C PHE A 191 3.74 11.17 15.94
N VAL A 192 2.66 11.57 16.62
CA VAL A 192 1.38 11.86 15.97
C VAL A 192 1.32 13.31 15.57
N ASN A 193 1.09 13.54 14.29
CA ASN A 193 0.86 14.87 13.73
C ASN A 193 -0.60 15.08 13.32
N ARG A 194 -1.06 16.31 13.45
CA ARG A 194 -2.34 16.80 12.94
C ARG A 194 -2.10 17.56 11.64
N PHE A 195 -2.74 17.11 10.57
CA PHE A 195 -2.73 17.73 9.26
C PHE A 195 -4.09 18.33 8.94
N VAL A 196 -4.12 19.42 8.21
CA VAL A 196 -5.34 20.02 7.67
C VAL A 196 -5.25 19.98 6.14
N ILE A 197 -6.29 19.44 5.50
CA ILE A 197 -6.39 19.39 4.05
C ILE A 197 -6.62 20.81 3.54
N ARG A 198 -5.77 21.23 2.61
CA ARG A 198 -5.95 22.48 1.87
C ARG A 198 -6.54 22.14 0.50
N ARG A 199 -7.45 22.98 0.04
CA ARG A 199 -7.97 22.95 -1.33
C ARG A 199 -7.23 24.04 -2.10
N ASP A 200 -6.61 23.63 -3.19
CA ASP A 200 -6.00 24.57 -4.15
C ASP A 200 -7.08 25.20 -5.05
#